data_e3bbf31a66a10d1c1a3a6cbc9e32950d
#
_entry.id   e3bbf31a66a10d1c1a3a6cbc9e32950d
#
_cell.length_a   1.000
_cell.length_b   1.000
_cell.length_c   1.000
_cell.angle_alpha   90.00
_cell.angle_beta   90.00
_cell.angle_gamma   90.00
#
_symmetry.space_group_name_H-M   'P 1'
#
loop_
_entity.id
_entity.type
_entity.pdbx_description
1 polymer ?
#
loop_
_entity_poly.entity_id
_entity_poly.type
_entity_poly.pdbx_seq_one_letter_code
_entity_poly.pdbx_strand_id
1 'polypeptide(L)'
;MATFQTQVMGMTNITISSSSTEPTEAELTQFLTDGAKEVLNALPFSIQRKYGTTNTLNNSSTTLTLGTSKILSVTRYDGTIQQPARQVDSTLRGRISDSSEVIFATATDPAYYIHNGVVVLYPTPTATKTADVETLNFPSVAYSDSAITKFPDDAEYLVVLYASIKSIQSTLSAYQSKIPVHSDQDGTFTSSNTSSQGWEKVRFLLESEEDTELSSATVQSLSSEMQQFVQEYNFYQTQQQKLQADYDKGIQLLLDGA
;
A
#
# COMPACT_ATOMS: atom_id res chain seq x y z
N MET A 1 -12.70 18.17 4.04
CA MET A 1 -13.00 16.90 3.37
C MET A 1 -13.15 15.81 4.44
N ALA A 2 -13.80 14.69 4.13
CA ALA A 2 -13.84 13.54 5.03
C ALA A 2 -12.43 12.90 5.09
N THR A 3 -12.05 12.35 6.24
CA THR A 3 -10.79 11.60 6.36
C THR A 3 -10.81 10.34 5.49
N PHE A 4 -9.65 9.82 5.11
CA PHE A 4 -9.57 8.57 4.34
C PHE A 4 -10.21 7.40 5.08
N GLN A 5 -10.08 7.34 6.41
CA GLN A 5 -10.79 6.38 7.25
C GLN A 5 -12.31 6.44 7.02
N THR A 6 -12.91 7.64 7.09
CA THR A 6 -14.35 7.82 6.88
C THR A 6 -14.78 7.40 5.46
N GLN A 7 -13.95 7.69 4.45
CA GLN A 7 -14.22 7.31 3.07
C GLN A 7 -14.18 5.79 2.87
N VAL A 8 -13.16 5.11 3.42
CA VAL A 8 -13.03 3.65 3.37
C VAL A 8 -14.17 2.97 4.11
N MET A 9 -14.54 3.45 5.30
CA MET A 9 -15.69 2.94 6.06
C MET A 9 -16.99 3.08 5.28
N GLY A 10 -17.18 4.22 4.56
CA GLY A 10 -18.35 4.44 3.72
C GLY A 10 -18.42 3.49 2.51
N MET A 11 -17.28 3.09 1.95
CA MET A 11 -17.22 2.17 0.81
C MET A 11 -17.34 0.70 1.20
N THR A 12 -16.85 0.33 2.37
CA THR A 12 -16.76 -1.07 2.80
C THR A 12 -17.83 -1.50 3.77
N ASN A 13 -18.49 -0.55 4.43
CA ASN A 13 -19.38 -0.79 5.58
C ASN A 13 -18.67 -1.50 6.76
N ILE A 14 -17.33 -1.41 6.83
CA ILE A 14 -16.52 -1.95 7.92
C ILE A 14 -16.23 -0.80 8.88
N THR A 15 -16.48 -0.98 10.17
CA THR A 15 -16.10 0.00 11.18
C THR A 15 -14.64 -0.14 11.51
N ILE A 16 -13.86 0.92 11.30
CA ILE A 16 -12.43 0.98 11.61
C ILE A 16 -12.26 2.03 12.72
N SER A 17 -11.66 1.63 13.83
CA SER A 17 -11.44 2.50 14.99
C SER A 17 -10.20 2.03 15.76
N SER A 18 -9.80 2.76 16.79
CA SER A 18 -8.70 2.37 17.68
C SER A 18 -8.90 1.02 18.39
N SER A 19 -10.15 0.52 18.44
CA SER A 19 -10.49 -0.79 19.01
C SER A 19 -10.72 -1.88 17.97
N SER A 20 -10.65 -1.57 16.67
CA SER A 20 -10.82 -2.55 15.61
C SER A 20 -9.62 -3.49 15.54
N THR A 21 -9.88 -4.77 15.32
CA THR A 21 -8.84 -5.80 15.16
C THR A 21 -8.53 -6.08 13.70
N GLU A 22 -9.51 -5.89 12.79
CA GLU A 22 -9.38 -6.30 11.39
C GLU A 22 -10.33 -5.50 10.47
N PRO A 23 -9.80 -4.55 9.70
CA PRO A 23 -8.44 -4.00 9.80
C PRO A 23 -8.27 -3.04 10.98
N THR A 24 -7.04 -2.93 11.47
CA THR A 24 -6.64 -1.89 12.42
C THR A 24 -6.40 -0.55 11.72
N GLU A 25 -6.36 0.56 12.47
CA GLU A 25 -5.99 1.88 11.94
C GLU A 25 -4.55 1.90 11.36
N ALA A 26 -3.64 1.10 11.94
CA ALA A 26 -2.27 0.97 11.45
C ALA A 26 -2.22 0.24 10.09
N GLU A 27 -3.00 -0.84 9.93
CA GLU A 27 -3.13 -1.54 8.64
C GLU A 27 -3.78 -0.66 7.59
N LEU A 28 -4.82 0.12 7.95
CA LEU A 28 -5.42 1.08 7.03
C LEU A 28 -4.40 2.12 6.55
N THR A 29 -3.57 2.66 7.45
CA THR A 29 -2.46 3.57 7.11
C THR A 29 -1.49 2.92 6.13
N GLN A 30 -1.15 1.65 6.35
CA GLN A 30 -0.29 0.90 5.43
C GLN A 30 -0.96 0.71 4.06
N PHE A 31 -2.22 0.32 4.02
CA PHE A 31 -2.97 0.14 2.77
C PHE A 31 -3.08 1.43 1.96
N LEU A 32 -3.32 2.56 2.62
CA LEU A 32 -3.35 3.88 1.99
C LEU A 32 -1.99 4.26 1.42
N THR A 33 -0.92 4.05 2.18
CA THR A 33 0.46 4.33 1.75
C THR A 33 0.87 3.46 0.56
N ASP A 34 0.55 2.16 0.60
CA ASP A 34 0.84 1.24 -0.51
C ASP A 34 0.00 1.57 -1.75
N GLY A 35 -1.27 1.93 -1.57
CA GLY A 35 -2.14 2.39 -2.65
C GLY A 35 -1.61 3.66 -3.32
N ALA A 36 -1.18 4.65 -2.55
CA ALA A 36 -0.58 5.86 -3.10
C ALA A 36 0.70 5.57 -3.90
N LYS A 37 1.52 4.65 -3.42
CA LYS A 37 2.73 4.20 -4.11
C LYS A 37 2.40 3.47 -5.42
N GLU A 38 1.40 2.58 -5.40
CA GLU A 38 0.98 1.82 -6.59
C GLU A 38 0.43 2.75 -7.66
N VAL A 39 -0.49 3.66 -7.29
CA VAL A 39 -1.06 4.64 -8.22
C VAL A 39 0.01 5.54 -8.82
N LEU A 40 0.94 6.09 -8.02
CA LEU A 40 2.04 6.93 -8.54
C LEU A 40 2.94 6.16 -9.51
N ASN A 41 3.21 4.89 -9.25
CA ASN A 41 4.01 4.06 -10.17
C ASN A 41 3.28 3.73 -11.47
N ALA A 42 1.95 3.64 -11.45
CA ALA A 42 1.13 3.40 -12.64
C ALA A 42 1.03 4.65 -13.54
N LEU A 43 1.22 5.86 -13.00
CA LEU A 43 1.11 7.09 -13.77
C LEU A 43 2.20 7.19 -14.86
N PRO A 44 1.88 7.79 -16.04
CA PRO A 44 2.87 8.11 -17.05
C PRO A 44 3.97 9.04 -16.52
N PHE A 45 5.16 8.89 -17.08
CA PHE A 45 6.35 9.64 -16.67
C PHE A 45 6.17 11.17 -16.71
N SER A 46 5.40 11.66 -17.71
CA SER A 46 5.06 13.09 -17.85
C SER A 46 4.30 13.63 -16.64
N ILE A 47 3.39 12.83 -16.08
CA ILE A 47 2.61 13.20 -14.89
C ILE A 47 3.46 13.03 -13.64
N GLN A 48 4.23 11.93 -13.51
CA GLN A 48 5.14 11.73 -12.38
C GLN A 48 6.07 12.93 -12.17
N ARG A 49 6.55 13.56 -13.24
CA ARG A 49 7.41 14.75 -13.16
C ARG A 49 6.72 15.97 -12.55
N LYS A 50 5.41 16.12 -12.72
CA LYS A 50 4.66 17.24 -12.08
C LYS A 50 4.68 17.17 -10.56
N TYR A 51 4.79 15.97 -10.01
CA TYR A 51 4.80 15.70 -8.57
C TYR A 51 6.19 15.40 -8.02
N GLY A 52 7.20 15.48 -8.88
CA GLY A 52 8.61 15.31 -8.53
C GLY A 52 9.12 16.40 -7.59
N THR A 53 10.24 16.12 -6.94
CA THR A 53 11.00 17.07 -6.13
C THR A 53 12.38 17.21 -6.73
N THR A 54 12.80 18.45 -7.00
CA THR A 54 14.14 18.76 -7.46
C THR A 54 15.08 18.91 -6.27
N ASN A 55 16.16 18.14 -6.26
CA ASN A 55 17.23 18.23 -5.27
C ASN A 55 18.48 18.78 -5.95
N THR A 56 18.90 19.98 -5.58
CA THR A 56 20.07 20.63 -6.17
C THR A 56 21.34 20.23 -5.43
N LEU A 57 22.28 19.63 -6.14
CA LEU A 57 23.62 19.30 -5.66
C LEU A 57 24.58 20.44 -5.98
N ASN A 58 25.48 20.75 -5.05
CA ASN A 58 26.48 21.80 -5.14
C ASN A 58 27.75 21.42 -4.38
N ASN A 59 28.64 22.35 -4.13
CA ASN A 59 29.87 22.08 -3.37
C ASN A 59 29.67 21.67 -1.91
N SER A 60 28.53 22.00 -1.31
CA SER A 60 28.17 21.62 0.08
C SER A 60 27.44 20.28 0.16
N SER A 61 26.79 19.89 -0.93
CA SER A 61 26.07 18.62 -1.04
C SER A 61 26.33 18.03 -2.42
N THR A 62 27.35 17.20 -2.55
CA THR A 62 27.80 16.60 -3.83
C THR A 62 27.09 15.30 -4.17
N THR A 63 26.33 14.75 -3.24
CA THR A 63 25.64 13.48 -3.38
C THR A 63 24.21 13.58 -2.83
N LEU A 64 23.32 12.68 -3.28
CA LEU A 64 21.93 12.59 -2.81
C LEU A 64 21.63 11.17 -2.33
N THR A 65 21.16 11.05 -1.09
CA THR A 65 20.61 9.78 -0.59
C THR A 65 19.16 9.64 -1.07
N LEU A 66 18.87 8.56 -1.78
CA LEU A 66 17.57 8.34 -2.41
C LEU A 66 16.49 7.86 -1.44
N GLY A 67 16.88 7.11 -0.39
CA GLY A 67 15.87 6.43 0.43
C GLY A 67 15.00 5.49 -0.43
N THR A 68 13.68 5.73 -0.42
CA THR A 68 12.70 4.99 -1.23
C THR A 68 12.32 5.72 -2.53
N SER A 69 12.89 6.91 -2.79
CA SER A 69 12.53 7.76 -3.93
C SER A 69 13.00 7.17 -5.27
N LYS A 70 12.21 7.39 -6.31
CA LYS A 70 12.54 7.02 -7.69
C LYS A 70 13.20 8.22 -8.39
N ILE A 71 14.29 8.02 -9.12
CA ILE A 71 14.90 9.07 -9.94
C ILE A 71 14.05 9.26 -11.22
N LEU A 72 13.70 10.51 -11.50
CA LEU A 72 13.02 10.90 -12.73
C LEU A 72 14.00 11.47 -13.76
N SER A 73 14.88 12.38 -13.34
CA SER A 73 15.94 12.93 -14.21
C SER A 73 17.16 13.37 -13.40
N VAL A 74 18.29 13.39 -14.05
CA VAL A 74 19.53 13.95 -13.50
C VAL A 74 20.13 14.88 -14.55
N THR A 75 20.34 16.14 -14.19
CA THR A 75 20.96 17.12 -15.05
C THR A 75 22.11 17.82 -14.34
N ARG A 76 23.05 18.34 -15.09
CA ARG A 76 24.15 19.13 -14.56
C ARG A 76 24.36 20.40 -15.36
N TYR A 77 24.51 21.51 -14.66
CA TYR A 77 24.84 22.79 -15.29
C TYR A 77 26.33 22.82 -15.67
N ASP A 78 26.63 23.02 -16.96
CA ASP A 78 28.01 23.06 -17.46
C ASP A 78 28.68 24.44 -17.30
N GLY A 79 27.89 25.45 -16.95
CA GLY A 79 28.25 26.86 -16.87
C GLY A 79 27.48 27.72 -17.88
N THR A 80 26.73 27.10 -18.80
CA THR A 80 25.95 27.76 -19.85
C THR A 80 24.54 27.15 -19.91
N ILE A 81 24.40 25.84 -19.96
CA ILE A 81 23.12 25.13 -20.06
C ILE A 81 23.08 23.90 -19.14
N GLN A 82 21.88 23.41 -18.90
CA GLN A 82 21.66 22.12 -18.21
C GLN A 82 21.90 20.98 -19.18
N GLN A 83 22.87 20.12 -18.87
CA GLN A 83 23.17 18.89 -19.62
C GLN A 83 22.54 17.68 -18.96
N PRO A 84 21.85 16.78 -19.71
CA PRO A 84 21.38 15.53 -19.16
C PRO A 84 22.56 14.61 -18.77
N ALA A 85 22.50 14.03 -17.58
CA ALA A 85 23.54 13.12 -17.13
C ALA A 85 23.17 11.66 -17.50
N ARG A 86 24.11 10.96 -18.12
CA ARG A 86 23.93 9.53 -18.43
C ARG A 86 24.13 8.67 -17.20
N GLN A 87 23.29 7.65 -17.02
CA GLN A 87 23.47 6.67 -15.97
C GLN A 87 24.53 5.65 -16.37
N VAL A 88 25.43 5.32 -15.45
CA VAL A 88 26.43 4.27 -15.61
C VAL A 88 26.35 3.27 -14.46
N ASP A 89 26.83 2.06 -14.69
CA ASP A 89 26.92 1.08 -13.64
C ASP A 89 27.96 1.49 -12.57
N SER A 90 27.68 1.21 -11.30
CA SER A 90 28.56 1.57 -10.18
C SER A 90 29.93 0.89 -10.22
N THR A 91 30.08 -0.21 -10.96
CA THR A 91 31.37 -0.88 -11.20
C THR A 91 32.31 -0.03 -12.05
N LEU A 92 31.77 0.85 -12.90
CA LEU A 92 32.50 1.74 -13.78
C LEU A 92 32.91 3.08 -13.11
N ARG A 93 32.60 3.27 -11.82
CA ARG A 93 32.84 4.53 -11.08
C ARG A 93 34.27 5.07 -11.21
N GLY A 94 35.27 4.22 -11.24
CA GLY A 94 36.68 4.63 -11.41
C GLY A 94 36.98 5.14 -12.81
N ARG A 95 36.36 4.52 -13.83
CA ARG A 95 36.59 4.86 -15.24
C ARG A 95 35.93 6.17 -15.65
N ILE A 96 34.77 6.53 -15.07
CA ILE A 96 34.14 7.81 -15.37
C ILE A 96 34.85 9.02 -14.76
N SER A 97 35.71 8.81 -13.77
CA SER A 97 36.54 9.86 -13.16
C SER A 97 37.97 9.97 -13.73
N ASP A 98 38.39 9.00 -14.54
CA ASP A 98 39.71 8.97 -15.14
C ASP A 98 39.69 9.58 -16.55
N SER A 99 40.44 10.69 -16.73
CA SER A 99 40.50 11.43 -18.00
C SER A 99 41.15 10.66 -19.16
N SER A 100 41.82 9.55 -18.90
CA SER A 100 42.40 8.66 -19.92
C SER A 100 41.38 7.66 -20.48
N GLU A 101 40.23 7.52 -19.86
CA GLU A 101 39.19 6.55 -20.24
C GLU A 101 38.18 7.14 -21.23
N VAL A 102 37.76 6.30 -22.18
CA VAL A 102 36.78 6.68 -23.21
C VAL A 102 35.42 7.09 -22.62
N ILE A 103 35.04 6.54 -21.45
CA ILE A 103 33.81 6.84 -20.76
C ILE A 103 33.93 7.96 -19.72
N PHE A 104 35.05 8.69 -19.75
CA PHE A 104 35.26 9.84 -18.86
C PHE A 104 34.10 10.84 -18.91
N ALA A 105 33.61 11.26 -17.73
CA ALA A 105 32.52 12.23 -17.63
C ALA A 105 33.06 13.66 -17.75
N THR A 106 32.49 14.42 -18.69
CA THR A 106 32.84 15.82 -18.94
C THR A 106 31.72 16.76 -18.52
N ALA A 107 31.98 18.06 -18.55
CA ALA A 107 30.94 19.06 -18.28
C ALA A 107 29.78 18.99 -19.28
N THR A 108 30.06 18.64 -20.54
CA THR A 108 29.08 18.51 -21.64
C THR A 108 28.50 17.10 -21.79
N ASP A 109 29.11 16.09 -21.18
CA ASP A 109 28.62 14.72 -21.08
C ASP A 109 28.76 14.21 -19.65
N PRO A 110 27.96 14.74 -18.71
CA PRO A 110 27.99 14.31 -17.31
C PRO A 110 27.47 12.89 -17.15
N ALA A 111 27.98 12.20 -16.13
CA ALA A 111 27.56 10.83 -15.80
C ALA A 111 27.24 10.70 -14.31
N TYR A 112 26.29 9.85 -13.97
CA TYR A 112 26.01 9.51 -12.58
C TYR A 112 25.88 8.00 -12.40
N TYR A 113 26.12 7.56 -11.18
CA TYR A 113 25.82 6.18 -10.77
C TYR A 113 25.13 6.18 -9.41
N ILE A 114 24.50 5.05 -9.11
CA ILE A 114 23.88 4.80 -7.80
C ILE A 114 24.70 3.74 -7.08
N HIS A 115 25.15 4.05 -5.87
CA HIS A 115 25.90 3.12 -5.03
C HIS A 115 25.37 3.21 -3.59
N ASN A 116 24.98 2.08 -3.02
CA ASN A 116 24.39 2.01 -1.67
C ASN A 116 23.22 3.00 -1.43
N GLY A 117 22.36 3.17 -2.43
CA GLY A 117 21.23 4.11 -2.34
C GLY A 117 21.62 5.59 -2.45
N VAL A 118 22.85 5.89 -2.81
CA VAL A 118 23.35 7.26 -2.98
C VAL A 118 23.63 7.54 -4.46
N VAL A 119 23.12 8.66 -4.96
CA VAL A 119 23.44 9.19 -6.29
C VAL A 119 24.77 9.95 -6.20
N VAL A 120 25.73 9.58 -7.04
CA VAL A 120 27.00 10.27 -7.19
C VAL A 120 27.15 10.72 -8.63
N LEU A 121 27.49 11.98 -8.85
CA LEU A 121 27.55 12.59 -10.18
C LEU A 121 28.97 13.10 -10.50
N TYR A 122 29.37 12.91 -11.76
CA TYR A 122 30.62 13.40 -12.31
C TYR A 122 30.39 14.23 -13.59
N PRO A 123 31.18 15.31 -13.80
CA PRO A 123 32.10 15.92 -12.84
C PRO A 123 31.38 16.39 -11.58
N THR A 124 32.07 16.33 -10.44
CA THR A 124 31.48 16.72 -9.13
C THR A 124 30.85 18.12 -9.20
N PRO A 125 29.62 18.29 -8.69
CA PRO A 125 28.96 19.60 -8.63
C PRO A 125 29.76 20.62 -7.82
N THR A 126 29.68 21.88 -8.21
CA THR A 126 30.34 23.01 -7.54
C THR A 126 29.32 24.12 -7.24
N ALA A 127 29.73 25.20 -6.56
CA ALA A 127 28.86 26.32 -6.24
C ALA A 127 28.26 27.00 -7.50
N THR A 128 29.02 27.01 -8.62
CA THR A 128 28.61 27.66 -9.88
C THR A 128 28.16 26.66 -10.96
N LYS A 129 28.49 25.39 -10.80
CA LYS A 129 28.10 24.30 -11.71
C LYS A 129 27.37 23.24 -10.92
N THR A 130 26.13 23.55 -10.63
CA THR A 130 25.24 22.71 -9.84
C THR A 130 24.71 21.52 -10.65
N ALA A 131 24.11 20.58 -9.97
CA ALA A 131 23.35 19.51 -10.63
C ALA A 131 21.99 19.37 -9.96
N ASP A 132 20.99 19.06 -10.75
CA ASP A 132 19.64 18.85 -10.28
C ASP A 132 19.26 17.38 -10.47
N VAL A 133 18.82 16.76 -9.38
CA VAL A 133 18.26 15.41 -9.35
C VAL A 133 16.79 15.50 -9.06
N GLU A 134 15.96 15.25 -10.07
CA GLU A 134 14.52 15.12 -9.89
C GLU A 134 14.20 13.74 -9.34
N THR A 135 13.48 13.69 -8.24
CA THR A 135 13.04 12.45 -7.60
C THR A 135 11.55 12.44 -7.39
N LEU A 136 10.92 11.30 -7.55
CA LEU A 136 9.55 11.04 -7.13
C LEU A 136 9.59 10.44 -5.73
N ASN A 137 9.06 11.17 -4.76
CA ASN A 137 8.92 10.72 -3.39
C ASN A 137 7.55 10.07 -3.21
N PHE A 138 7.51 8.86 -2.66
CA PHE A 138 6.25 8.22 -2.33
C PHE A 138 5.71 8.79 -1.02
N PRO A 139 4.48 9.35 -1.02
CA PRO A 139 3.91 9.93 0.19
C PRO A 139 3.56 8.84 1.20
N SER A 140 3.73 9.13 2.47
CA SER A 140 3.11 8.39 3.56
C SER A 140 1.73 9.00 3.81
N VAL A 141 0.70 8.15 3.85
CA VAL A 141 -0.70 8.58 3.98
C VAL A 141 -1.27 7.98 5.25
N ALA A 142 -1.64 8.82 6.21
CA ALA A 142 -2.28 8.36 7.45
C ALA A 142 -3.80 8.18 7.26
N TYR A 143 -4.39 7.30 8.04
CA TYR A 143 -5.85 7.08 8.04
C TYR A 143 -6.64 8.35 8.38
N SER A 144 -6.06 9.24 9.17
CA SER A 144 -6.64 10.51 9.59
C SER A 144 -6.53 11.64 8.57
N ASP A 145 -5.74 11.46 7.51
CA ASP A 145 -5.55 12.47 6.47
C ASP A 145 -6.81 12.61 5.61
N SER A 146 -6.97 13.76 4.99
CA SER A 146 -8.09 14.07 4.08
C SER A 146 -7.64 14.45 2.66
N ALA A 147 -6.32 14.52 2.42
CA ALA A 147 -5.69 14.78 1.13
C ALA A 147 -4.25 14.27 1.13
N ILE A 148 -3.67 14.02 -0.03
CA ILE A 148 -2.31 13.51 -0.19
C ILE A 148 -1.41 14.60 -0.79
N THR A 149 -0.37 14.99 -0.07
CA THR A 149 0.56 16.02 -0.53
C THR A 149 1.38 15.54 -1.72
N LYS A 150 1.52 16.38 -2.76
CA LYS A 150 2.24 16.08 -4.01
C LYS A 150 1.70 14.82 -4.71
N PHE A 151 0.40 14.76 -4.83
CA PHE A 151 -0.33 13.68 -5.48
C PHE A 151 -1.43 14.27 -6.38
N PRO A 152 -1.82 13.61 -7.49
CA PRO A 152 -2.94 14.08 -8.31
C PRO A 152 -4.26 13.97 -7.55
N ASP A 153 -5.00 15.09 -7.43
CA ASP A 153 -6.28 15.13 -6.72
C ASP A 153 -7.30 14.15 -7.34
N ASP A 154 -7.29 14.04 -8.67
CA ASP A 154 -8.16 13.13 -9.45
C ASP A 154 -7.80 11.64 -9.28
N ALA A 155 -6.65 11.34 -8.70
CA ALA A 155 -6.23 9.97 -8.42
C ALA A 155 -6.36 9.57 -6.94
N GLU A 156 -6.68 10.50 -6.04
CA GLU A 156 -6.83 10.18 -4.60
C GLU A 156 -7.91 9.13 -4.34
N TYR A 157 -9.00 9.17 -5.13
CA TYR A 157 -10.08 8.18 -4.98
C TYR A 157 -9.61 6.75 -5.26
N LEU A 158 -8.60 6.54 -6.12
CA LEU A 158 -8.02 5.23 -6.39
C LEU A 158 -7.25 4.68 -5.18
N VAL A 159 -6.60 5.57 -4.44
CA VAL A 159 -5.95 5.19 -3.18
C VAL A 159 -6.98 4.70 -2.16
N VAL A 160 -8.13 5.39 -2.09
CA VAL A 160 -9.25 4.98 -1.22
C VAL A 160 -9.83 3.64 -1.68
N LEU A 161 -10.02 3.44 -3.00
CA LEU A 161 -10.49 2.16 -3.55
C LEU A 161 -9.52 1.02 -3.21
N TYR A 162 -8.22 1.23 -3.44
CA TYR A 162 -7.19 0.24 -3.09
C TYR A 162 -7.23 -0.13 -1.61
N ALA A 163 -7.25 0.87 -0.72
CA ALA A 163 -7.33 0.64 0.72
C ALA A 163 -8.63 -0.07 1.13
N SER A 164 -9.75 0.25 0.46
CA SER A 164 -11.04 -0.41 0.68
C SER A 164 -10.99 -1.89 0.30
N ILE A 165 -10.40 -2.23 -0.84
CA ILE A 165 -10.22 -3.61 -1.29
C ILE A 165 -9.36 -4.39 -0.28
N LYS A 166 -8.23 -3.80 0.18
CA LYS A 166 -7.35 -4.42 1.18
C LYS A 166 -8.03 -4.58 2.53
N SER A 167 -8.83 -3.61 2.95
CA SER A 167 -9.61 -3.69 4.18
C SER A 167 -10.62 -4.85 4.15
N ILE A 168 -11.34 -5.02 3.04
CA ILE A 168 -12.24 -6.17 2.85
C ILE A 168 -11.46 -7.48 2.85
N GLN A 169 -10.29 -7.55 2.21
CA GLN A 169 -9.43 -8.74 2.23
C GLN A 169 -8.97 -9.10 3.64
N SER A 170 -8.57 -8.11 4.44
CA SER A 170 -8.23 -8.31 5.85
C SER A 170 -9.41 -8.88 6.64
N THR A 171 -10.59 -8.27 6.50
CA THR A 171 -11.82 -8.76 7.14
C THR A 171 -12.17 -10.19 6.70
N LEU A 172 -12.11 -10.50 5.39
CA LEU A 172 -12.40 -11.84 4.88
C LEU A 172 -11.42 -12.89 5.38
N SER A 173 -10.13 -12.55 5.53
CA SER A 173 -9.13 -13.48 6.08
C SER A 173 -9.41 -13.84 7.54
N ALA A 174 -9.99 -12.91 8.28
CA ALA A 174 -10.37 -13.09 9.68
C ALA A 174 -11.68 -13.87 9.87
N TYR A 175 -12.50 -13.94 8.83
CA TYR A 175 -13.80 -14.63 8.93
C TYR A 175 -13.67 -16.11 9.32
N GLN A 176 -12.58 -16.78 8.92
CA GLN A 176 -12.37 -18.18 9.28
C GLN A 176 -12.35 -18.40 10.79
N SER A 177 -11.78 -17.46 11.56
CA SER A 177 -11.74 -17.53 13.02
C SER A 177 -13.09 -17.21 13.69
N LYS A 178 -14.03 -16.61 12.94
CA LYS A 178 -15.34 -16.19 13.44
C LYS A 178 -16.45 -17.23 13.18
N ILE A 179 -16.14 -18.35 12.53
CA ILE A 179 -17.13 -19.40 12.25
C ILE A 179 -17.59 -19.99 13.58
N PRO A 180 -18.90 -19.89 13.93
CA PRO A 180 -19.41 -20.29 15.26
C PRO A 180 -19.17 -21.76 15.60
N VAL A 181 -18.95 -22.61 14.58
CA VAL A 181 -18.81 -24.06 14.70
C VAL A 181 -17.38 -24.48 15.02
N HIS A 182 -16.41 -23.56 14.92
CA HIS A 182 -14.98 -23.91 14.91
C HIS A 182 -14.28 -23.74 16.26
N SER A 183 -14.97 -23.16 17.26
CA SER A 183 -14.34 -22.82 18.55
C SER A 183 -14.08 -24.02 19.48
N ASP A 184 -14.58 -25.22 19.15
CA ASP A 184 -14.57 -26.36 20.07
C ASP A 184 -13.87 -27.60 19.50
N GLN A 185 -12.77 -27.43 18.77
CA GLN A 185 -12.03 -28.56 18.15
C GLN A 185 -11.00 -29.25 19.09
N ASP A 186 -10.94 -28.91 20.36
CA ASP A 186 -9.97 -29.58 21.26
C ASP A 186 -10.37 -30.96 21.71
N GLY A 187 -11.58 -31.44 21.35
CA GLY A 187 -12.00 -32.82 21.53
C GLY A 187 -12.23 -33.26 22.97
N THR A 188 -12.15 -32.36 23.93
CA THR A 188 -12.38 -32.65 25.35
C THR A 188 -13.81 -32.30 25.76
N PHE A 189 -14.68 -33.30 25.64
CA PHE A 189 -16.03 -33.21 26.21
C PHE A 189 -15.97 -33.35 27.73
N THR A 190 -16.36 -32.32 28.43
CA THR A 190 -16.57 -32.34 29.89
C THR A 190 -18.08 -32.23 30.17
N SER A 191 -18.67 -33.27 30.65
CA SER A 191 -20.12 -33.38 30.95
C SER A 191 -20.66 -32.35 31.97
N SER A 192 -19.79 -31.49 32.53
CA SER A 192 -20.14 -30.47 33.53
C SER A 192 -20.11 -29.04 32.98
N ASN A 193 -19.90 -28.83 31.69
CA ASN A 193 -19.74 -27.51 31.13
C ASN A 193 -21.08 -26.90 30.65
N THR A 194 -21.80 -26.22 31.55
CA THR A 194 -23.06 -25.51 31.24
C THR A 194 -22.85 -24.28 30.36
N SER A 195 -21.60 -23.90 30.09
CA SER A 195 -21.23 -22.74 29.25
C SER A 195 -20.72 -23.12 27.86
N SER A 196 -20.81 -24.40 27.45
CA SER A 196 -20.45 -24.83 26.12
C SER A 196 -21.27 -24.12 25.04
N GLN A 197 -20.62 -23.80 23.90
CA GLN A 197 -21.23 -23.11 22.76
C GLN A 197 -21.16 -24.01 21.51
N GLY A 198 -21.90 -23.65 20.49
CA GLY A 198 -21.86 -24.35 19.22
C GLY A 198 -22.26 -25.82 19.31
N TRP A 199 -21.55 -26.70 18.59
CA TRP A 199 -21.83 -28.14 18.53
C TRP A 199 -21.57 -28.86 19.85
N GLU A 200 -20.72 -28.34 20.71
CA GLU A 200 -20.46 -28.90 22.04
C GLU A 200 -21.70 -28.76 22.94
N LYS A 201 -22.43 -27.67 22.85
CA LYS A 201 -23.69 -27.47 23.53
C LYS A 201 -24.75 -28.45 23.04
N VAL A 202 -24.85 -28.70 21.73
CA VAL A 202 -25.78 -29.66 21.16
C VAL A 202 -25.48 -31.07 21.71
N ARG A 203 -24.21 -31.45 21.74
CA ARG A 203 -23.74 -32.74 22.26
C ARG A 203 -24.04 -32.88 23.75
N PHE A 204 -23.78 -31.83 24.55
CA PHE A 204 -24.10 -31.83 25.98
C PHE A 204 -25.61 -32.05 26.22
N LEU A 205 -26.48 -31.34 25.48
CA LEU A 205 -27.94 -31.49 25.61
C LEU A 205 -28.42 -32.87 25.22
N LEU A 206 -27.81 -33.53 24.26
CA LEU A 206 -28.17 -34.88 23.83
C LEU A 206 -27.65 -35.99 24.77
N GLU A 207 -26.39 -35.89 25.22
CA GLU A 207 -25.71 -36.95 25.95
C GLU A 207 -25.86 -36.82 27.48
N SER A 208 -26.03 -35.62 28.02
CA SER A 208 -26.12 -35.39 29.47
C SER A 208 -27.49 -35.01 29.98
N GLU A 209 -28.26 -34.20 29.23
CA GLU A 209 -29.58 -33.73 29.65
C GLU A 209 -30.72 -34.54 29.00
N GLU A 210 -30.41 -35.32 27.94
CA GLU A 210 -31.39 -36.09 27.12
C GLU A 210 -32.52 -35.19 26.57
N ASP A 211 -32.27 -33.87 26.44
CA ASP A 211 -33.25 -32.86 25.99
C ASP A 211 -33.19 -32.70 24.47
N THR A 212 -34.05 -33.43 23.78
CA THR A 212 -34.12 -33.41 22.30
C THR A 212 -34.75 -32.13 21.75
N GLU A 213 -35.62 -31.46 22.49
CA GLU A 213 -36.28 -30.22 22.03
C GLU A 213 -35.28 -29.06 22.07
N LEU A 214 -34.55 -28.91 23.18
CA LEU A 214 -33.55 -27.87 23.33
C LEU A 214 -32.36 -28.08 22.40
N SER A 215 -31.97 -29.35 22.20
CA SER A 215 -30.96 -29.73 21.22
C SER A 215 -31.37 -29.33 19.78
N SER A 216 -32.61 -29.61 19.38
CA SER A 216 -33.17 -29.24 18.08
C SER A 216 -33.19 -27.73 17.90
N ALA A 217 -33.64 -26.97 18.91
CA ALA A 217 -33.63 -25.50 18.88
C ALA A 217 -32.21 -24.93 18.75
N THR A 218 -31.24 -25.54 19.43
CA THR A 218 -29.82 -25.15 19.33
C THR A 218 -29.25 -25.38 17.93
N VAL A 219 -29.58 -26.53 17.31
CA VAL A 219 -29.17 -26.83 15.93
C VAL A 219 -29.77 -25.84 14.94
N GLN A 220 -31.05 -25.46 15.13
CA GLN A 220 -31.69 -24.42 14.29
C GLN A 220 -31.02 -23.06 14.45
N SER A 221 -30.68 -22.67 15.69
CA SER A 221 -29.94 -21.41 15.94
C SER A 221 -28.59 -21.41 15.23
N LEU A 222 -27.79 -22.47 15.39
CA LEU A 222 -26.50 -22.63 14.71
C LEU A 222 -26.63 -22.60 13.19
N SER A 223 -27.66 -23.23 12.64
CA SER A 223 -27.92 -23.21 11.20
C SER A 223 -28.25 -21.80 10.71
N SER A 224 -29.02 -21.03 11.48
CA SER A 224 -29.37 -19.64 11.16
C SER A 224 -28.15 -18.74 11.24
N GLU A 225 -27.31 -18.89 12.28
CA GLU A 225 -26.05 -18.14 12.41
C GLU A 225 -25.09 -18.45 11.26
N MET A 226 -25.00 -19.73 10.86
CA MET A 226 -24.18 -20.12 9.72
C MET A 226 -24.67 -19.54 8.40
N GLN A 227 -26.00 -19.49 8.18
CA GLN A 227 -26.57 -18.86 7.00
C GLN A 227 -26.30 -17.37 6.97
N GLN A 228 -26.44 -16.67 8.09
CA GLN A 228 -26.10 -15.25 8.20
C GLN A 228 -24.61 -15.02 7.88
N PHE A 229 -23.72 -15.83 8.46
CA PHE A 229 -22.30 -15.79 8.21
C PHE A 229 -21.96 -15.93 6.70
N VAL A 230 -22.57 -16.92 6.02
CA VAL A 230 -22.38 -17.12 4.57
C VAL A 230 -22.88 -15.93 3.76
N GLN A 231 -24.01 -15.32 4.16
CA GLN A 231 -24.53 -14.12 3.51
C GLN A 231 -23.60 -12.92 3.65
N GLU A 232 -23.06 -12.70 4.85
CA GLU A 232 -22.08 -11.62 5.11
C GLU A 232 -20.79 -11.85 4.32
N TYR A 233 -20.27 -13.08 4.31
CA TYR A 233 -19.08 -13.44 3.53
C TYR A 233 -19.28 -13.16 2.04
N ASN A 234 -20.41 -13.60 1.48
CA ASN A 234 -20.75 -13.37 0.08
C ASN A 234 -20.94 -11.89 -0.24
N PHE A 235 -21.51 -11.12 0.70
CA PHE A 235 -21.63 -9.66 0.56
C PHE A 235 -20.26 -9.02 0.42
N TYR A 236 -19.32 -9.28 1.33
CA TYR A 236 -17.95 -8.73 1.25
C TYR A 236 -17.21 -9.18 0.00
N GLN A 237 -17.35 -10.44 -0.40
CA GLN A 237 -16.74 -10.94 -1.64
C GLN A 237 -17.27 -10.21 -2.88
N THR A 238 -18.57 -10.00 -2.96
CA THR A 238 -19.21 -9.25 -4.06
C THR A 238 -18.78 -7.79 -4.06
N GLN A 239 -18.73 -7.16 -2.88
CA GLN A 239 -18.24 -5.80 -2.71
C GLN A 239 -16.80 -5.64 -3.17
N GLN A 240 -15.93 -6.58 -2.78
CA GLN A 240 -14.52 -6.59 -3.21
C GLN A 240 -14.39 -6.65 -4.73
N GLN A 241 -15.13 -7.55 -5.38
CA GLN A 241 -15.12 -7.68 -6.85
C GLN A 241 -15.55 -6.38 -7.54
N LYS A 242 -16.59 -5.72 -7.02
CA LYS A 242 -17.05 -4.44 -7.55
C LYS A 242 -16.00 -3.34 -7.41
N LEU A 243 -15.42 -3.19 -6.21
CA LEU A 243 -14.38 -2.19 -5.97
C LEU A 243 -13.12 -2.46 -6.81
N GLN A 244 -12.78 -3.73 -7.03
CA GLN A 244 -11.66 -4.09 -7.90
C GLN A 244 -11.94 -3.67 -9.36
N ALA A 245 -13.14 -3.92 -9.87
CA ALA A 245 -13.51 -3.50 -11.22
C ALA A 245 -13.51 -1.96 -11.36
N ASP A 246 -13.97 -1.24 -10.35
CA ASP A 246 -13.94 0.23 -10.32
C ASP A 246 -12.50 0.76 -10.26
N TYR A 247 -11.62 0.11 -9.49
CA TYR A 247 -10.19 0.43 -9.42
C TYR A 247 -9.49 0.22 -10.77
N ASP A 248 -9.66 -0.95 -11.38
CA ASP A 248 -9.06 -1.28 -12.68
C ASP A 248 -9.50 -0.31 -13.77
N LYS A 249 -10.80 0.03 -13.81
CA LYS A 249 -11.34 1.05 -14.71
C LYS A 249 -10.75 2.43 -14.45
N GLY A 250 -10.60 2.81 -13.18
CA GLY A 250 -10.02 4.10 -12.80
C GLY A 250 -8.55 4.23 -13.20
N ILE A 251 -7.75 3.17 -13.03
CA ILE A 251 -6.35 3.13 -13.52
C ILE A 251 -6.31 3.27 -15.04
N GLN A 252 -7.18 2.58 -15.78
CA GLN A 252 -7.23 2.72 -17.25
C GLN A 252 -7.56 4.14 -17.68
N LEU A 253 -8.54 4.78 -17.06
CA LEU A 253 -8.91 6.17 -17.37
C LEU A 253 -7.76 7.15 -17.09
N LEU A 254 -6.98 6.92 -16.04
CA LEU A 254 -5.78 7.71 -15.74
C LEU A 254 -4.68 7.54 -16.80
N LEU A 255 -4.53 6.33 -17.35
CA LEU A 255 -3.55 6.04 -18.40
C LEU A 255 -3.98 6.61 -19.75
N ASP A 256 -5.26 6.55 -20.07
CA ASP A 256 -5.81 7.02 -21.35
C ASP A 256 -5.93 8.56 -21.39
N GLY A 257 -6.07 9.22 -20.24
CA GLY A 257 -6.20 10.69 -20.13
C GLY A 257 -4.86 11.44 -20.00
N ALA A 258 -3.75 10.74 -20.02
CA ALA A 258 -2.38 11.26 -19.86
C ALA A 258 -1.64 11.24 -21.19
#